data_021442141a14617625422053da9572da
#
_entry.id   021442141a14617625422053da9572da
#
_cell.length_a   1.000
_cell.length_b   1.000
_cell.length_c   1.000
_cell.angle_alpha   90.00
_cell.angle_beta   90.00
_cell.angle_gamma   90.00
#
_symmetry.space_group_name_H-M   'P 1'
#
loop_
_entity.id
_entity.type
_entity.pdbx_description
1 polymer ?
#
loop_
_entity_poly.entity_id
_entity_poly.type
_entity_poly.pdbx_seq_one_letter_code
_entity_poly.pdbx_strand_id
1 'polypeptide(L)'
;MALGLLALLLLGSCGVDSDRFRLEGRLRNMHQGEFWVYSTDGGIDGIDTIPVREGRFVYEIPMRSPSTLVIVFPNYSELPVFARPGAEVDIKGDATHLREMAINGTEENGEMTKLRMELNRLMPPEVPGKVEEFIRENPESEVSVYLLQRYFLLDGDGDYKRAMALVELMLKEQPDNGRLIEWKKQLPALCRGMVKAKLPAFTASDVKGRTVTQDELKKKANVLTVWASWSFQSTDMQRRLIRLKKDYGERLGVVSICLDARPQDCRQRVERDSLPWKTVCDGRVWQTPLLAKLGISEVPASMVIDSRGVIVARDLAPQELEDELKKMLK
;
A
#
# COMPACT_ATOMS: atom_id res chain seq x y z
N MET A 1 -73.96 27.78 11.38
CA MET A 1 -72.74 27.45 12.10
C MET A 1 -72.16 26.18 11.47
N ALA A 2 -71.19 26.33 10.59
CA ALA A 2 -70.50 25.20 9.98
C ALA A 2 -69.11 25.12 10.59
N LEU A 3 -68.85 24.07 11.35
CA LEU A 3 -67.54 23.75 11.93
C LEU A 3 -66.70 23.07 10.85
N GLY A 4 -65.72 23.81 10.33
CA GLY A 4 -64.71 23.25 9.42
C GLY A 4 -63.66 22.48 10.23
N LEU A 5 -63.61 21.18 10.04
CA LEU A 5 -62.58 20.30 10.58
C LEU A 5 -61.32 20.39 9.68
N LEU A 6 -60.33 21.15 10.15
CA LEU A 6 -59.01 21.24 9.47
C LEU A 6 -58.20 20.00 9.88
N ALA A 7 -58.16 18.98 8.99
CA ALA A 7 -57.29 17.82 9.16
C ALA A 7 -55.85 18.23 8.81
N LEU A 8 -55.01 18.41 9.82
CA LEU A 8 -53.57 18.52 9.64
C LEU A 8 -53.02 17.13 9.22
N LEU A 9 -52.71 16.97 7.95
CA LEU A 9 -51.91 15.86 7.45
C LEU A 9 -50.45 16.08 7.92
N LEU A 10 -50.09 15.48 9.02
CA LEU A 10 -48.68 15.26 9.39
C LEU A 10 -48.06 14.31 8.36
N LEU A 11 -47.43 14.84 7.32
CA LEU A 11 -46.50 14.11 6.52
C LEU A 11 -45.30 13.77 7.40
N GLY A 12 -45.32 12.61 8.04
CA GLY A 12 -44.14 12.05 8.67
C GLY A 12 -43.09 11.83 7.60
N SER A 13 -42.07 12.66 7.58
CA SER A 13 -40.85 12.42 6.81
C SER A 13 -40.22 11.15 7.35
N CYS A 14 -40.40 10.03 6.68
CA CYS A 14 -39.68 8.78 6.91
C CYS A 14 -38.25 8.92 6.33
N GLY A 15 -37.46 9.87 6.84
CA GLY A 15 -36.05 9.97 6.56
C GLY A 15 -35.26 9.27 7.65
N VAL A 16 -34.02 8.89 7.32
CA VAL A 16 -33.04 8.37 8.31
C VAL A 16 -32.72 9.48 9.32
N ASP A 17 -32.57 9.12 10.58
CA ASP A 17 -32.15 10.07 11.61
C ASP A 17 -30.82 10.72 11.22
N SER A 18 -30.66 12.00 11.54
CA SER A 18 -29.52 12.82 11.10
C SER A 18 -28.16 12.35 11.64
N ASP A 19 -28.14 11.47 12.64
CA ASP A 19 -26.96 10.86 13.25
C ASP A 19 -26.77 9.37 12.87
N ARG A 20 -27.54 8.89 11.90
CA ARG A 20 -27.45 7.52 11.40
C ARG A 20 -27.14 7.50 9.91
N PHE A 21 -26.51 6.43 9.48
CA PHE A 21 -26.34 6.08 8.07
C PHE A 21 -27.13 4.80 7.77
N ARG A 22 -27.84 4.79 6.66
CA ARG A 22 -28.60 3.64 6.20
C ARG A 22 -28.12 3.20 4.82
N LEU A 23 -27.80 1.92 4.72
CA LEU A 23 -27.49 1.25 3.46
C LEU A 23 -28.52 0.16 3.23
N GLU A 24 -29.18 0.19 2.10
CA GLU A 24 -30.07 -0.88 1.69
C GLU A 24 -29.71 -1.43 0.31
N GLY A 25 -30.08 -2.67 0.05
CA GLY A 25 -29.75 -3.29 -1.23
C GLY A 25 -30.78 -4.28 -1.69
N ARG A 26 -30.84 -4.39 -3.04
CA ARG A 26 -31.64 -5.39 -3.73
C ARG A 26 -30.83 -6.04 -4.82
N LEU A 27 -30.54 -7.33 -4.64
CA LEU A 27 -29.71 -8.12 -5.50
C LEU A 27 -30.50 -9.20 -6.20
N ARG A 28 -30.38 -9.27 -7.51
CA ARG A 28 -30.86 -10.40 -8.29
C ARG A 28 -29.90 -11.57 -8.16
N ASN A 29 -30.39 -12.78 -8.36
CA ASN A 29 -29.59 -14.02 -8.34
C ASN A 29 -28.85 -14.30 -7.00
N MET A 30 -29.38 -13.76 -5.89
CA MET A 30 -28.94 -14.05 -4.55
C MET A 30 -30.17 -14.18 -3.63
N HIS A 31 -30.40 -15.36 -3.07
CA HIS A 31 -31.52 -15.56 -2.16
C HIS A 31 -31.12 -15.37 -0.69
N GLN A 32 -30.00 -15.96 -0.27
CA GLN A 32 -29.48 -15.89 1.08
C GLN A 32 -27.97 -15.77 1.05
N GLY A 33 -27.40 -15.13 2.07
CA GLY A 33 -25.98 -14.97 2.25
C GLY A 33 -25.68 -13.91 3.29
N GLU A 34 -24.41 -13.60 3.41
CA GLU A 34 -23.93 -12.50 4.24
C GLU A 34 -22.77 -11.81 3.53
N PHE A 35 -22.63 -10.52 3.76
CA PHE A 35 -21.49 -9.72 3.37
C PHE A 35 -20.75 -9.27 4.62
N TRP A 36 -19.47 -9.10 4.51
CA TRP A 36 -18.71 -8.40 5.52
C TRP A 36 -18.61 -6.93 5.13
N VAL A 37 -18.51 -6.07 6.13
CA VAL A 37 -18.29 -4.64 5.95
C VAL A 37 -17.26 -4.16 6.95
N TYR A 38 -16.32 -3.37 6.49
CA TYR A 38 -15.33 -2.69 7.31
C TYR A 38 -15.14 -1.25 6.86
N SER A 39 -14.48 -0.44 7.68
CA SER A 39 -14.15 0.95 7.34
C SER A 39 -12.65 1.11 7.15
N THR A 40 -12.26 1.93 6.16
CA THR A 40 -10.86 2.27 5.90
C THR A 40 -10.37 3.46 6.73
N ASP A 41 -11.27 4.14 7.44
CA ASP A 41 -11.04 5.43 8.11
C ASP A 41 -11.67 5.52 9.51
N GLY A 42 -12.09 4.39 10.07
CA GLY A 42 -12.59 4.29 11.44
C GLY A 42 -14.08 4.59 11.61
N GLY A 43 -14.89 4.57 10.54
CA GLY A 43 -16.34 4.74 10.61
C GLY A 43 -17.07 3.61 11.34
N ILE A 44 -16.49 2.43 11.35
CA ILE A 44 -16.90 1.27 12.17
C ILE A 44 -15.67 0.59 12.77
N ASP A 45 -15.82 0.01 13.95
CA ASP A 45 -14.76 -0.76 14.62
C ASP A 45 -14.74 -2.21 14.11
N GLY A 46 -13.59 -2.62 13.56
CA GLY A 46 -13.40 -3.99 13.08
C GLY A 46 -14.21 -4.33 11.84
N ILE A 47 -14.76 -5.53 11.80
CA ILE A 47 -15.55 -6.07 10.69
C ILE A 47 -16.96 -6.39 11.21
N ASP A 48 -17.98 -5.90 10.52
CA ASP A 48 -19.38 -6.21 10.79
C ASP A 48 -19.96 -7.09 9.67
N THR A 49 -21.15 -7.66 9.89
CA THR A 49 -21.81 -8.59 8.97
C THR A 49 -23.18 -8.09 8.55
N ILE A 50 -23.43 -8.10 7.24
CA ILE A 50 -24.71 -7.70 6.63
C ILE A 50 -25.44 -8.96 6.14
N PRO A 51 -26.52 -9.43 6.82
CA PRO A 51 -27.27 -10.57 6.36
C PRO A 51 -28.17 -10.23 5.16
N VAL A 52 -28.17 -11.10 4.15
CA VAL A 52 -29.01 -11.00 2.97
C VAL A 52 -30.13 -12.02 3.03
N ARG A 53 -31.38 -11.59 2.87
CA ARG A 53 -32.58 -12.44 2.82
C ARG A 53 -33.42 -12.11 1.60
N GLU A 54 -33.76 -13.10 0.83
CA GLU A 54 -34.52 -12.94 -0.44
C GLU A 54 -33.93 -11.86 -1.37
N GLY A 55 -32.60 -11.81 -1.43
CA GLY A 55 -31.87 -10.82 -2.21
C GLY A 55 -31.91 -9.40 -1.68
N ARG A 56 -32.40 -9.18 -0.45
CA ARG A 56 -32.50 -7.87 0.18
C ARG A 56 -31.69 -7.78 1.45
N PHE A 57 -31.16 -6.62 1.74
CA PHE A 57 -30.49 -6.32 3.00
C PHE A 57 -30.73 -4.86 3.40
N VAL A 58 -30.64 -4.60 4.68
CA VAL A 58 -30.59 -3.26 5.27
C VAL A 58 -29.48 -3.29 6.30
N TYR A 59 -28.62 -2.30 6.25
CA TYR A 59 -27.55 -2.07 7.21
C TYR A 59 -27.62 -0.64 7.70
N GLU A 60 -27.80 -0.45 9.00
CA GLU A 60 -27.99 0.86 9.59
C GLU A 60 -27.13 1.00 10.83
N ILE A 61 -26.32 2.04 10.86
CA ILE A 61 -25.36 2.32 11.94
C ILE A 61 -25.44 3.77 12.40
N PRO A 62 -25.13 4.05 13.66
CA PRO A 62 -24.84 5.42 14.12
C PRO A 62 -23.62 5.95 13.38
N MET A 63 -23.66 7.20 12.94
CA MET A 63 -22.55 7.81 12.19
C MET A 63 -22.42 9.29 12.55
N ARG A 64 -21.23 9.70 12.98
CA ARG A 64 -20.94 11.07 13.42
C ARG A 64 -20.18 11.91 12.41
N SER A 65 -19.46 11.24 11.51
CA SER A 65 -18.63 11.87 10.47
C SER A 65 -18.68 11.03 9.19
N PRO A 66 -18.44 11.62 8.01
CA PRO A 66 -18.29 10.87 6.77
C PRO A 66 -17.23 9.78 6.89
N SER A 67 -17.46 8.66 6.25
CA SER A 67 -16.56 7.50 6.26
C SER A 67 -16.71 6.66 5.00
N THR A 68 -15.63 5.98 4.60
CA THR A 68 -15.65 5.01 3.51
C THR A 68 -15.82 3.61 4.09
N LEU A 69 -16.96 3.00 3.82
CA LEU A 69 -17.24 1.60 4.13
C LEU A 69 -16.86 0.74 2.93
N VAL A 70 -16.33 -0.45 3.18
CA VAL A 70 -16.02 -1.43 2.12
C VAL A 70 -16.82 -2.69 2.38
N ILE A 71 -17.69 -3.02 1.44
CA ILE A 71 -18.44 -4.29 1.45
C ILE A 71 -17.57 -5.36 0.81
N VAL A 72 -17.39 -6.47 1.50
CA VAL A 72 -16.68 -7.66 1.00
C VAL A 72 -17.71 -8.76 0.72
N PHE A 73 -17.77 -9.17 -0.52
CA PHE A 73 -18.65 -10.24 -0.98
C PHE A 73 -18.05 -11.63 -0.72
N PRO A 74 -18.84 -12.71 -0.77
CA PRO A 74 -18.35 -14.08 -0.54
C PRO A 74 -17.22 -14.53 -1.49
N ASN A 75 -17.08 -13.91 -2.64
CA ASN A 75 -15.98 -14.14 -3.59
C ASN A 75 -14.77 -13.23 -3.36
N TYR A 76 -14.72 -12.56 -2.20
CA TYR A 76 -13.68 -11.59 -1.79
C TYR A 76 -13.55 -10.35 -2.69
N SER A 77 -14.50 -10.09 -3.58
CA SER A 77 -14.55 -8.80 -4.25
C SER A 77 -15.03 -7.71 -3.30
N GLU A 78 -14.48 -6.51 -3.46
CA GLU A 78 -14.72 -5.35 -2.60
C GLU A 78 -15.51 -4.28 -3.35
N LEU A 79 -16.39 -3.60 -2.62
CA LEU A 79 -17.22 -2.51 -3.13
C LEU A 79 -17.22 -1.35 -2.12
N PRO A 80 -16.62 -0.19 -2.44
CA PRO A 80 -16.64 0.97 -1.55
C PRO A 80 -18.02 1.63 -1.56
N VAL A 81 -18.43 2.11 -0.39
CA VAL A 81 -19.64 2.87 -0.14
C VAL A 81 -19.27 4.11 0.68
N PHE A 82 -19.54 5.29 0.13
CA PHE A 82 -19.29 6.56 0.79
C PHE A 82 -20.50 6.90 1.65
N ALA A 83 -20.31 6.79 2.96
CA ALA A 83 -21.32 6.96 3.98
C ALA A 83 -21.16 8.30 4.69
N ARG A 84 -22.27 8.94 5.04
CA ARG A 84 -22.29 10.16 5.84
C ARG A 84 -23.52 10.20 6.76
N PRO A 85 -23.47 10.95 7.88
CA PRO A 85 -24.61 11.09 8.76
C PRO A 85 -25.85 11.57 8.03
N GLY A 86 -27.01 10.96 8.32
CA GLY A 86 -28.30 11.27 7.72
C GLY A 86 -28.48 10.78 6.28
N ALA A 87 -27.47 10.14 5.68
CA ALA A 87 -27.60 9.66 4.30
C ALA A 87 -28.24 8.27 4.23
N GLU A 88 -29.00 8.07 3.16
CA GLU A 88 -29.53 6.79 2.73
C GLU A 88 -28.91 6.41 1.38
N VAL A 89 -28.31 5.23 1.31
CA VAL A 89 -27.63 4.72 0.12
C VAL A 89 -28.29 3.42 -0.31
N ASP A 90 -28.57 3.28 -1.61
CA ASP A 90 -29.11 2.06 -2.17
C ASP A 90 -28.12 1.37 -3.13
N ILE A 91 -28.06 0.04 -3.04
CA ILE A 91 -27.30 -0.82 -3.93
C ILE A 91 -28.25 -1.70 -4.73
N LYS A 92 -28.13 -1.62 -6.06
CA LYS A 92 -28.91 -2.45 -6.98
C LYS A 92 -28.02 -3.13 -7.99
N GLY A 93 -28.27 -4.40 -8.24
CA GLY A 93 -27.52 -5.13 -9.24
C GLY A 93 -27.80 -6.62 -9.28
N ASP A 94 -26.89 -7.31 -9.95
CA ASP A 94 -26.91 -8.76 -10.10
C ASP A 94 -25.73 -9.36 -9.34
N ALA A 95 -25.98 -10.29 -8.43
CA ALA A 95 -24.94 -10.93 -7.62
C ALA A 95 -23.93 -11.75 -8.44
N THR A 96 -24.25 -12.06 -9.71
CA THR A 96 -23.30 -12.69 -10.64
C THR A 96 -22.38 -11.69 -11.33
N HIS A 97 -22.68 -10.37 -11.22
CA HIS A 97 -21.93 -9.27 -11.85
C HIS A 97 -21.65 -8.15 -10.83
N LEU A 98 -20.96 -8.49 -9.73
CA LEU A 98 -20.72 -7.58 -8.60
C LEU A 98 -20.03 -6.25 -8.99
N ARG A 99 -19.19 -6.29 -10.02
CA ARG A 99 -18.49 -5.10 -10.54
C ARG A 99 -19.42 -4.09 -11.23
N GLU A 100 -20.62 -4.52 -11.60
CA GLU A 100 -21.59 -3.70 -12.34
C GLU A 100 -22.71 -3.16 -11.43
N MET A 101 -22.61 -3.35 -10.11
CA MET A 101 -23.60 -2.85 -9.18
C MET A 101 -23.68 -1.33 -9.19
N ALA A 102 -24.89 -0.79 -9.23
CA ALA A 102 -25.13 0.63 -9.09
C ALA A 102 -25.31 0.99 -7.61
N ILE A 103 -24.59 2.02 -7.17
CA ILE A 103 -24.71 2.59 -5.82
C ILE A 103 -25.15 4.04 -6.00
N ASN A 104 -26.24 4.40 -5.31
CA ASN A 104 -26.84 5.74 -5.37
C ASN A 104 -27.12 6.23 -3.95
N GLY A 105 -27.47 7.51 -3.82
CA GLY A 105 -27.87 8.16 -2.54
C GLY A 105 -26.93 9.28 -2.11
N THR A 106 -25.68 9.27 -2.55
CA THR A 106 -24.75 10.41 -2.41
C THR A 106 -24.04 10.68 -3.73
N GLU A 107 -23.48 11.88 -3.88
CA GLU A 107 -22.74 12.28 -5.07
C GLU A 107 -21.51 11.38 -5.27
N GLU A 108 -20.76 11.13 -4.21
CA GLU A 108 -19.55 10.30 -4.21
C GLU A 108 -19.85 8.86 -4.66
N ASN A 109 -20.97 8.28 -4.23
CA ASN A 109 -21.39 6.95 -4.67
C ASN A 109 -21.74 6.91 -6.16
N GLY A 110 -22.38 7.98 -6.67
CA GLY A 110 -22.65 8.16 -8.09
C GLY A 110 -21.38 8.29 -8.94
N GLU A 111 -20.42 9.12 -8.49
CA GLU A 111 -19.10 9.29 -9.13
C GLU A 111 -18.34 7.97 -9.17
N MET A 112 -18.21 7.29 -8.02
CA MET A 112 -17.51 6.01 -7.93
C MET A 112 -18.18 4.95 -8.80
N THR A 113 -19.51 4.92 -8.90
CA THR A 113 -20.23 4.00 -9.77
C THR A 113 -19.87 4.24 -11.25
N LYS A 114 -19.88 5.50 -11.71
CA LYS A 114 -19.51 5.86 -13.09
C LYS A 114 -18.06 5.45 -13.38
N LEU A 115 -17.13 5.87 -12.53
CA LEU A 115 -15.73 5.54 -12.70
C LEU A 115 -15.50 4.02 -12.75
N ARG A 116 -16.09 3.26 -11.84
CA ARG A 116 -15.96 1.80 -11.81
C ARG A 116 -16.45 1.13 -13.09
N MET A 117 -17.55 1.62 -13.67
CA MET A 117 -18.04 1.15 -14.96
C MET A 117 -17.05 1.43 -16.11
N GLU A 118 -16.33 2.55 -16.06
CA GLU A 118 -15.25 2.86 -16.99
C GLU A 118 -14.04 1.94 -16.77
N LEU A 119 -13.57 1.80 -15.52
CA LEU A 119 -12.44 0.95 -15.18
C LEU A 119 -12.65 -0.52 -15.57
N ASN A 120 -13.89 -1.03 -15.50
CA ASN A 120 -14.21 -2.40 -15.89
C ASN A 120 -13.99 -2.70 -17.39
N ARG A 121 -13.88 -1.67 -18.22
CA ARG A 121 -13.64 -1.78 -19.67
C ARG A 121 -12.17 -1.69 -20.06
N LEU A 122 -11.30 -1.33 -19.10
CA LEU A 122 -9.88 -1.13 -19.32
C LEU A 122 -9.09 -2.40 -19.07
N MET A 123 -7.96 -2.52 -19.74
CA MET A 123 -6.96 -3.53 -19.42
C MET A 123 -6.24 -3.17 -18.09
N PRO A 124 -5.83 -4.15 -17.27
CA PRO A 124 -5.22 -3.87 -15.97
C PRO A 124 -4.10 -2.82 -15.95
N PRO A 125 -3.17 -2.77 -16.93
CA PRO A 125 -2.11 -1.74 -16.95
C PRO A 125 -2.62 -0.30 -17.18
N GLU A 126 -3.82 -0.12 -17.71
CA GLU A 126 -4.41 1.19 -18.02
C GLU A 126 -5.13 1.80 -16.80
N VAL A 127 -5.58 0.94 -15.89
CA VAL A 127 -6.39 1.33 -14.72
C VAL A 127 -5.72 2.41 -13.86
N PRO A 128 -4.43 2.29 -13.46
CA PRO A 128 -3.80 3.32 -12.63
C PRO A 128 -3.72 4.69 -13.33
N GLY A 129 -3.59 4.71 -14.66
CA GLY A 129 -3.62 5.95 -15.45
C GLY A 129 -4.97 6.66 -15.39
N LYS A 130 -6.06 5.90 -15.56
CA LYS A 130 -7.42 6.43 -15.50
C LYS A 130 -7.80 6.88 -14.09
N VAL A 131 -7.36 6.15 -13.07
CA VAL A 131 -7.55 6.53 -11.66
C VAL A 131 -6.82 7.84 -11.36
N GLU A 132 -5.58 8.00 -11.82
CA GLU A 132 -4.85 9.26 -11.65
C GLU A 132 -5.55 10.44 -12.34
N GLU A 133 -6.06 10.25 -13.56
CA GLU A 133 -6.84 11.26 -14.29
C GLU A 133 -8.02 11.73 -13.43
N PHE A 134 -8.82 10.80 -12.90
CA PHE A 134 -9.94 11.11 -12.02
C PHE A 134 -9.51 11.92 -10.78
N ILE A 135 -8.44 11.49 -10.08
CA ILE A 135 -7.93 12.18 -8.88
C ILE A 135 -7.48 13.62 -9.24
N ARG A 136 -6.89 13.82 -10.41
CA ARG A 136 -6.44 15.15 -10.86
C ARG A 136 -7.60 16.07 -11.22
N GLU A 137 -8.69 15.52 -11.73
CA GLU A 137 -9.89 16.27 -12.10
C GLU A 137 -10.79 16.55 -10.89
N ASN A 138 -10.74 15.71 -9.84
CA ASN A 138 -11.58 15.80 -8.65
C ASN A 138 -10.74 15.71 -7.35
N PRO A 139 -9.75 16.60 -7.14
CA PRO A 139 -8.84 16.51 -6.01
C PRO A 139 -9.52 16.76 -4.65
N GLU A 140 -10.70 17.37 -4.62
CA GLU A 140 -11.53 17.65 -3.44
C GLU A 140 -12.40 16.46 -3.03
N SER A 141 -12.59 15.46 -3.91
CA SER A 141 -13.52 14.35 -3.68
C SER A 141 -12.98 13.30 -2.69
N GLU A 142 -13.83 12.80 -1.79
CA GLU A 142 -13.52 11.64 -0.93
C GLU A 142 -13.28 10.37 -1.76
N VAL A 143 -13.87 10.26 -2.96
CA VAL A 143 -13.58 9.20 -3.92
C VAL A 143 -12.10 9.20 -4.27
N SER A 144 -11.52 10.38 -4.51
CA SER A 144 -10.10 10.54 -4.83
C SER A 144 -9.20 10.07 -3.68
N VAL A 145 -9.57 10.32 -2.42
CA VAL A 145 -8.84 9.86 -1.25
C VAL A 145 -8.85 8.32 -1.18
N TYR A 146 -10.01 7.69 -1.38
CA TYR A 146 -10.12 6.24 -1.44
C TYR A 146 -9.30 5.63 -2.59
N LEU A 147 -9.39 6.21 -3.79
CA LEU A 147 -8.68 5.72 -4.97
C LEU A 147 -7.16 5.82 -4.81
N LEU A 148 -6.66 6.92 -4.24
CA LEU A 148 -5.24 7.07 -3.91
C LEU A 148 -4.77 5.95 -2.99
N GLN A 149 -5.50 5.68 -1.92
CA GLN A 149 -5.18 4.61 -1.00
C GLN A 149 -5.18 3.25 -1.70
N ARG A 150 -6.24 2.94 -2.44
CA ARG A 150 -6.46 1.63 -3.05
C ARG A 150 -5.45 1.29 -4.14
N TYR A 151 -5.11 2.25 -5.02
CA TYR A 151 -4.34 2.00 -6.23
C TYR A 151 -2.87 2.45 -6.15
N PHE A 152 -2.50 3.28 -5.17
CA PHE A 152 -1.14 3.82 -5.08
C PHE A 152 -0.44 3.56 -3.75
N LEU A 153 -1.19 3.23 -2.67
CA LEU A 153 -0.60 3.00 -1.35
C LEU A 153 -0.68 1.54 -0.90
N LEU A 154 -1.78 0.84 -1.20
CA LEU A 154 -1.99 -0.57 -0.79
C LEU A 154 -1.48 -1.58 -1.81
N ASP A 155 -1.16 -1.16 -3.02
CA ASP A 155 -0.51 -2.02 -3.99
C ASP A 155 0.95 -2.24 -3.59
N GLY A 156 1.39 -3.48 -3.45
CA GLY A 156 2.74 -3.85 -3.01
C GLY A 156 3.86 -3.29 -3.90
N ASP A 157 3.56 -3.04 -5.18
CA ASP A 157 4.44 -2.38 -6.15
C ASP A 157 4.14 -0.88 -6.30
N GLY A 158 3.54 -0.26 -5.29
CA GLY A 158 3.01 1.10 -5.31
C GLY A 158 4.00 2.15 -5.83
N ASP A 159 3.56 2.98 -6.76
CA ASP A 159 4.30 4.15 -7.22
C ASP A 159 4.18 5.30 -6.21
N TYR A 160 4.92 5.17 -5.09
CA TYR A 160 4.87 6.15 -4.01
C TYR A 160 5.32 7.57 -4.41
N LYS A 161 6.11 7.73 -5.48
CA LYS A 161 6.43 9.07 -6.02
C LYS A 161 5.21 9.70 -6.65
N ARG A 162 4.46 8.90 -7.39
CA ARG A 162 3.20 9.32 -8.01
C ARG A 162 2.16 9.60 -6.94
N ALA A 163 2.04 8.70 -5.93
CA ALA A 163 1.20 8.91 -4.76
C ALA A 163 1.52 10.23 -4.05
N MET A 164 2.79 10.55 -3.82
CA MET A 164 3.20 11.78 -3.16
C MET A 164 2.79 13.03 -3.95
N ALA A 165 2.95 13.03 -5.28
CA ALA A 165 2.52 14.14 -6.13
C ALA A 165 0.98 14.32 -6.09
N LEU A 166 0.21 13.23 -6.02
CA LEU A 166 -1.24 13.27 -5.88
C LEU A 166 -1.68 13.76 -4.50
N VAL A 167 -1.01 13.31 -3.42
CA VAL A 167 -1.26 13.84 -2.06
C VAL A 167 -1.01 15.35 -2.01
N GLU A 168 0.07 15.83 -2.61
CA GLU A 168 0.37 17.27 -2.64
C GLU A 168 -0.66 18.07 -3.45
N LEU A 169 -1.19 17.49 -4.53
CA LEU A 169 -2.26 18.10 -5.30
C LEU A 169 -3.55 18.20 -4.48
N MET A 170 -3.97 17.07 -3.88
CA MET A 170 -5.22 16.98 -3.11
C MET A 170 -5.19 17.86 -1.85
N LEU A 171 -4.03 18.00 -1.19
CA LEU A 171 -3.89 18.87 0.00
C LEU A 171 -4.07 20.36 -0.31
N LYS A 172 -4.05 20.80 -1.57
CA LYS A 172 -4.37 22.19 -1.94
C LYS A 172 -5.86 22.47 -1.80
N GLU A 173 -6.69 21.46 -2.13
CA GLU A 173 -8.16 21.55 -2.07
C GLU A 173 -8.71 21.04 -0.73
N GLN A 174 -7.97 20.14 -0.06
CA GLN A 174 -8.35 19.52 1.21
C GLN A 174 -7.24 19.72 2.28
N PRO A 175 -6.88 20.96 2.67
CA PRO A 175 -5.71 21.24 3.52
C PRO A 175 -5.80 20.61 4.92
N ASP A 176 -7.00 20.38 5.43
CA ASP A 176 -7.27 19.83 6.76
C ASP A 176 -7.58 18.33 6.75
N ASN A 177 -7.45 17.64 5.59
CA ASN A 177 -7.70 16.22 5.52
C ASN A 177 -6.60 15.43 6.25
N GLY A 178 -6.94 14.87 7.40
CA GLY A 178 -6.00 14.18 8.30
C GLY A 178 -5.29 13.00 7.65
N ARG A 179 -5.97 12.24 6.76
CA ARG A 179 -5.37 11.12 6.03
C ARG A 179 -4.30 11.59 5.05
N LEU A 180 -4.59 12.62 4.28
CA LEU A 180 -3.62 13.19 3.34
C LEU A 180 -2.40 13.77 4.06
N ILE A 181 -2.61 14.44 5.20
CA ILE A 181 -1.53 14.98 6.05
C ILE A 181 -0.64 13.84 6.56
N GLU A 182 -1.24 12.74 7.02
CA GLU A 182 -0.47 11.60 7.52
C GLU A 182 0.30 10.90 6.40
N TRP A 183 -0.32 10.67 5.24
CA TRP A 183 0.38 10.10 4.08
C TRP A 183 1.52 10.99 3.59
N LYS A 184 1.35 12.32 3.59
CA LYS A 184 2.44 13.24 3.26
C LYS A 184 3.67 13.06 4.17
N LYS A 185 3.46 12.73 5.45
CA LYS A 185 4.57 12.44 6.39
C LYS A 185 5.21 11.08 6.14
N GLN A 186 4.41 10.06 5.80
CA GLN A 186 4.87 8.67 5.68
C GLN A 186 5.52 8.39 4.32
N LEU A 187 4.97 8.91 3.22
CA LEU A 187 5.41 8.62 1.84
C LEU A 187 6.90 8.87 1.59
N PRO A 188 7.54 9.96 2.09
CA PRO A 188 8.98 10.13 1.91
C PRO A 188 9.83 9.00 2.51
N ALA A 189 9.35 8.35 3.55
CA ALA A 189 10.03 7.18 4.12
C ALA A 189 9.85 5.94 3.23
N LEU A 190 8.65 5.73 2.68
CA LEU A 190 8.36 4.64 1.75
C LEU A 190 9.08 4.81 0.40
N CYS A 191 9.25 6.04 -0.08
CA CYS A 191 10.03 6.33 -1.29
C CYS A 191 11.53 6.04 -1.14
N ARG A 192 12.04 5.96 0.09
CA ARG A 192 13.45 5.64 0.33
C ARG A 192 13.71 4.17 0.00
N GLY A 193 14.77 3.94 -0.75
CA GLY A 193 15.16 2.57 -1.11
C GLY A 193 14.31 1.90 -2.20
N MET A 194 13.37 2.60 -2.83
CA MET A 194 12.56 2.08 -3.94
C MET A 194 13.36 1.94 -5.24
N VAL A 195 12.93 1.03 -6.11
CA VAL A 195 13.43 0.92 -7.49
C VAL A 195 13.26 2.28 -8.20
N LYS A 196 14.25 2.67 -9.02
CA LYS A 196 14.41 3.98 -9.68
C LYS A 196 14.72 5.14 -8.72
N ALA A 197 14.81 4.93 -7.41
CA ALA A 197 15.34 5.93 -6.49
C ALA A 197 16.88 5.86 -6.42
N LYS A 198 17.53 6.96 -6.05
CA LYS A 198 18.94 6.92 -5.63
C LYS A 198 19.07 6.24 -4.28
N LEU A 199 20.12 5.44 -4.12
CA LEU A 199 20.47 4.87 -2.82
C LEU A 199 20.66 6.01 -1.81
N PRO A 200 19.96 6.01 -0.66
CA PRO A 200 20.16 7.01 0.38
C PRO A 200 21.61 7.04 0.86
N ALA A 201 22.15 8.24 1.04
CA ALA A 201 23.48 8.38 1.61
C ALA A 201 23.51 7.83 3.04
N PHE A 202 24.50 7.01 3.37
CA PHE A 202 24.68 6.47 4.71
C PHE A 202 26.16 6.45 5.11
N THR A 203 26.40 6.44 6.43
CA THR A 203 27.70 6.23 7.03
C THR A 203 27.55 5.26 8.19
N ALA A 204 28.38 4.24 8.22
CA ALA A 204 28.41 3.22 9.25
C ALA A 204 29.84 2.73 9.49
N SER A 205 30.04 1.89 10.51
CA SER A 205 31.30 1.19 10.73
C SER A 205 31.12 -0.30 10.44
N ASP A 206 32.07 -0.90 9.74
CA ASP A 206 32.07 -2.35 9.55
C ASP A 206 32.55 -3.09 10.82
N VAL A 207 32.44 -4.41 10.80
CA VAL A 207 32.88 -5.28 11.92
C VAL A 207 34.38 -5.17 12.28
N LYS A 208 35.17 -4.50 11.44
CA LYS A 208 36.60 -4.22 11.65
C LYS A 208 36.88 -2.76 12.03
N GLY A 209 35.81 -1.96 12.26
CA GLY A 209 35.92 -0.54 12.61
C GLY A 209 36.19 0.41 11.42
N ARG A 210 36.17 -0.06 10.18
CA ARG A 210 36.39 0.77 8.99
C ARG A 210 35.09 1.47 8.58
N THR A 211 35.19 2.72 8.13
CA THR A 211 34.05 3.47 7.62
C THR A 211 33.50 2.83 6.36
N VAL A 212 32.18 2.73 6.28
CA VAL A 212 31.38 2.23 5.14
C VAL A 212 30.39 3.31 4.75
N THR A 213 30.37 3.67 3.49
CA THR A 213 29.42 4.63 2.91
C THR A 213 28.84 4.08 1.61
N GLN A 214 27.82 4.75 1.06
CA GLN A 214 27.29 4.45 -0.27
C GLN A 214 28.35 4.53 -1.39
N ASP A 215 29.50 5.16 -1.14
CA ASP A 215 30.59 5.29 -2.13
C ASP A 215 31.27 3.97 -2.45
N GLU A 216 31.14 2.95 -1.58
CA GLU A 216 31.57 1.58 -1.86
C GLU A 216 30.79 0.95 -3.04
N LEU A 217 29.61 1.51 -3.34
CA LEU A 217 28.66 1.02 -4.33
C LEU A 217 28.63 1.89 -5.60
N LYS A 218 29.84 2.21 -6.13
CA LYS A 218 30.05 3.00 -7.37
C LYS A 218 30.76 2.22 -8.46
N LYS A 219 30.60 0.90 -8.49
CA LYS A 219 31.16 0.01 -9.49
C LYS A 219 30.19 -0.18 -10.66
N LYS A 220 30.55 -0.98 -11.68
CA LYS A 220 29.69 -1.27 -12.84
C LYS A 220 28.34 -1.83 -12.42
N ALA A 221 28.32 -2.81 -11.52
CA ALA A 221 27.14 -3.30 -10.82
C ALA A 221 27.41 -3.32 -9.32
N ASN A 222 26.40 -3.05 -8.52
CA ASN A 222 26.55 -3.01 -7.07
C ASN A 222 25.36 -3.68 -6.38
N VAL A 223 25.61 -4.24 -5.20
CA VAL A 223 24.57 -4.81 -4.35
C VAL A 223 24.80 -4.42 -2.89
N LEU A 224 23.73 -3.90 -2.27
CA LEU A 224 23.63 -3.82 -0.83
C LEU A 224 22.73 -4.99 -0.40
N THR A 225 23.21 -5.81 0.54
CA THR A 225 22.45 -6.95 1.04
C THR A 225 22.30 -6.90 2.55
N VAL A 226 21.14 -7.34 3.06
CA VAL A 226 20.89 -7.54 4.48
C VAL A 226 20.76 -9.03 4.74
N TRP A 227 21.45 -9.52 5.76
CA TRP A 227 21.51 -10.93 6.08
C TRP A 227 21.57 -11.19 7.57
N ALA A 228 21.29 -12.43 7.97
CA ALA A 228 21.47 -12.88 9.34
C ALA A 228 21.99 -14.33 9.36
N SER A 229 22.79 -14.67 10.35
CA SER A 229 23.38 -16.01 10.48
C SER A 229 22.33 -17.11 10.70
N TRP A 230 21.21 -16.78 11.28
CA TRP A 230 20.06 -17.67 11.53
C TRP A 230 19.13 -17.87 10.32
N SER A 231 19.37 -17.15 9.21
CA SER A 231 18.58 -17.27 7.97
C SER A 231 19.31 -18.15 6.95
N PHE A 232 18.68 -19.28 6.57
CA PHE A 232 19.23 -20.17 5.53
C PHE A 232 19.34 -19.48 4.17
N GLN A 233 18.31 -18.73 3.78
CA GLN A 233 18.29 -17.98 2.51
C GLN A 233 19.39 -16.92 2.46
N SER A 234 19.69 -16.27 3.59
CA SER A 234 20.84 -15.35 3.72
C SER A 234 22.16 -16.04 3.39
N THR A 235 22.34 -17.27 3.87
CA THR A 235 23.57 -18.04 3.62
C THR A 235 23.72 -18.39 2.11
N ASP A 236 22.65 -18.76 1.43
CA ASP A 236 22.71 -19.05 -0.01
C ASP A 236 23.02 -17.77 -0.82
N MET A 237 22.39 -16.66 -0.48
CA MET A 237 22.68 -15.36 -1.10
C MET A 237 24.15 -14.96 -0.94
N GLN A 238 24.71 -15.07 0.26
CA GLN A 238 26.13 -14.76 0.51
C GLN A 238 27.07 -15.64 -0.32
N ARG A 239 26.81 -16.95 -0.39
CA ARG A 239 27.62 -17.87 -1.20
C ARG A 239 27.63 -17.51 -2.68
N ARG A 240 26.50 -17.11 -3.23
CA ARG A 240 26.40 -16.66 -4.64
C ARG A 240 27.16 -15.37 -4.87
N LEU A 241 27.03 -14.40 -3.97
CA LEU A 241 27.77 -13.14 -4.04
C LEU A 241 29.28 -13.33 -3.94
N ILE A 242 29.76 -14.26 -3.10
CA ILE A 242 31.19 -14.61 -3.03
C ILE A 242 31.71 -15.12 -4.39
N ARG A 243 30.96 -16.03 -5.05
CA ARG A 243 31.31 -16.52 -6.40
C ARG A 243 31.36 -15.37 -7.40
N LEU A 244 30.30 -14.56 -7.46
CA LEU A 244 30.24 -13.42 -8.36
C LEU A 244 31.37 -12.42 -8.11
N LYS A 245 31.69 -12.13 -6.87
CA LYS A 245 32.79 -11.22 -6.53
C LYS A 245 34.15 -11.80 -6.96
N LYS A 246 34.33 -13.11 -6.85
CA LYS A 246 35.53 -13.79 -7.37
C LYS A 246 35.64 -13.69 -8.91
N ASP A 247 34.51 -13.87 -9.62
CA ASP A 247 34.49 -13.88 -11.09
C ASP A 247 34.63 -12.49 -11.70
N TYR A 248 34.03 -11.48 -11.07
CA TYR A 248 33.93 -10.12 -11.60
C TYR A 248 34.80 -9.07 -10.91
N GLY A 249 35.47 -9.44 -9.81
CA GLY A 249 36.44 -8.60 -9.10
C GLY A 249 35.92 -7.21 -8.78
N GLU A 250 36.69 -6.19 -9.16
CA GLU A 250 36.37 -4.78 -8.90
C GLU A 250 35.19 -4.22 -9.70
N ARG A 251 34.67 -4.98 -10.65
CA ARG A 251 33.46 -4.56 -11.41
C ARG A 251 32.18 -4.70 -10.57
N LEU A 252 32.20 -5.54 -9.53
CA LEU A 252 31.08 -5.75 -8.61
C LEU A 252 31.35 -5.10 -7.26
N GLY A 253 30.56 -4.10 -6.89
CA GLY A 253 30.54 -3.52 -5.55
C GLY A 253 29.59 -4.29 -4.63
N VAL A 254 30.03 -4.63 -3.42
CA VAL A 254 29.18 -5.30 -2.44
C VAL A 254 29.36 -4.62 -1.07
N VAL A 255 28.26 -4.33 -0.42
CA VAL A 255 28.18 -3.96 1.00
C VAL A 255 27.13 -4.84 1.65
N SER A 256 27.39 -5.35 2.84
CA SER A 256 26.40 -6.12 3.58
C SER A 256 26.13 -5.56 4.96
N ILE A 257 24.89 -5.74 5.43
CA ILE A 257 24.43 -5.43 6.79
C ILE A 257 24.02 -6.75 7.43
N CYS A 258 24.62 -7.05 8.57
CA CYS A 258 24.30 -8.25 9.35
C CYS A 258 23.38 -7.88 10.51
N LEU A 259 22.29 -8.63 10.69
CA LEU A 259 21.30 -8.43 11.75
C LEU A 259 21.55 -9.31 12.98
N ASP A 260 22.72 -9.88 13.14
CA ASP A 260 23.03 -10.65 14.35
C ASP A 260 23.14 -9.73 15.58
N ALA A 261 22.59 -10.18 16.70
CA ALA A 261 22.57 -9.40 17.95
C ALA A 261 23.96 -9.19 18.56
N ARG A 262 24.92 -10.06 18.22
CA ARG A 262 26.30 -9.97 18.72
C ARG A 262 27.26 -9.69 17.57
N PRO A 263 27.86 -8.48 17.51
CA PRO A 263 28.82 -8.13 16.44
C PRO A 263 30.05 -9.08 16.37
N GLN A 264 30.37 -9.75 17.46
CA GLN A 264 31.46 -10.73 17.51
C GLN A 264 31.13 -11.99 16.68
N ASP A 265 29.91 -12.49 16.77
CA ASP A 265 29.43 -13.66 15.97
C ASP A 265 29.43 -13.32 14.49
N CYS A 266 28.95 -12.13 14.14
CA CYS A 266 29.03 -11.63 12.78
C CYS A 266 30.49 -11.55 12.29
N ARG A 267 31.41 -11.02 13.09
CA ARG A 267 32.84 -10.94 12.74
C ARG A 267 33.41 -12.34 12.47
N GLN A 268 33.20 -13.29 13.38
CA GLN A 268 33.64 -14.67 13.20
C GLN A 268 33.07 -15.30 11.92
N ARG A 269 31.81 -15.01 11.60
CA ARG A 269 31.18 -15.48 10.37
C ARG A 269 31.83 -14.85 9.14
N VAL A 270 32.05 -13.55 9.13
CA VAL A 270 32.73 -12.82 8.05
C VAL A 270 34.14 -13.38 7.80
N GLU A 271 34.89 -13.69 8.87
CA GLU A 271 36.22 -14.27 8.77
C GLU A 271 36.21 -15.73 8.29
N ARG A 272 35.36 -16.55 8.87
CA ARG A 272 35.19 -17.97 8.48
C ARG A 272 34.79 -18.14 7.03
N ASP A 273 33.82 -17.36 6.58
CA ASP A 273 33.30 -17.44 5.20
C ASP A 273 34.12 -16.57 4.23
N SER A 274 35.18 -15.90 4.73
CA SER A 274 36.10 -15.05 3.95
C SER A 274 35.37 -14.02 3.08
N LEU A 275 34.40 -13.29 3.66
CA LEU A 275 33.62 -12.29 2.91
C LEU A 275 34.55 -11.17 2.40
N PRO A 276 34.67 -10.96 1.07
CA PRO A 276 35.65 -10.03 0.49
C PRO A 276 35.15 -8.58 0.40
N TRP A 277 34.14 -8.22 1.18
CA TRP A 277 33.55 -6.87 1.22
C TRP A 277 33.33 -6.39 2.67
N LYS A 278 32.94 -5.12 2.82
CA LYS A 278 32.65 -4.54 4.11
C LYS A 278 31.27 -4.98 4.61
N THR A 279 31.21 -5.43 5.87
CA THR A 279 29.99 -5.87 6.54
C THR A 279 29.73 -5.03 7.78
N VAL A 280 28.59 -4.35 7.83
CA VAL A 280 28.14 -3.58 8.99
C VAL A 280 27.36 -4.50 9.94
N CYS A 281 27.65 -4.43 11.24
CA CYS A 281 26.87 -5.09 12.28
C CYS A 281 26.99 -4.28 13.58
N ASP A 282 25.92 -3.61 13.97
CA ASP A 282 25.88 -2.78 15.19
C ASP A 282 25.22 -3.47 16.39
N GLY A 283 24.78 -4.71 16.23
CA GLY A 283 24.12 -5.52 17.25
C GLY A 283 22.69 -5.10 17.59
N ARG A 284 22.11 -4.10 16.88
CA ARG A 284 20.77 -3.59 17.15
C ARG A 284 19.68 -4.38 16.45
N VAL A 285 20.03 -5.41 15.68
CA VAL A 285 19.10 -6.26 14.94
C VAL A 285 18.16 -5.38 14.08
N TRP A 286 16.85 -5.49 14.31
CA TRP A 286 15.84 -4.69 13.59
C TRP A 286 15.79 -3.20 13.97
N GLN A 287 16.46 -2.81 15.06
CA GLN A 287 16.49 -1.42 15.52
C GLN A 287 17.69 -0.62 14.94
N THR A 288 18.46 -1.22 14.05
CA THR A 288 19.55 -0.48 13.38
C THR A 288 18.98 0.64 12.52
N PRO A 289 19.46 1.90 12.67
CA PRO A 289 18.95 3.05 11.90
C PRO A 289 19.12 2.90 10.39
N LEU A 290 20.02 2.03 9.94
CA LEU A 290 20.25 1.78 8.52
C LEU A 290 19.03 1.15 7.83
N LEU A 291 18.33 0.24 8.49
CA LEU A 291 17.14 -0.41 7.90
C LEU A 291 16.04 0.62 7.60
N ALA A 292 15.70 1.46 8.57
CA ALA A 292 14.71 2.51 8.38
C ALA A 292 15.13 3.52 7.30
N LYS A 293 16.44 3.86 7.26
CA LYS A 293 16.99 4.77 6.26
C LYS A 293 16.94 4.21 4.84
N LEU A 294 17.08 2.90 4.70
CA LEU A 294 17.10 2.18 3.43
C LEU A 294 15.73 1.58 3.05
N GLY A 295 14.71 1.73 3.91
CA GLY A 295 13.37 1.17 3.68
C GLY A 295 13.39 -0.36 3.65
N ILE A 296 14.12 -1.01 4.57
CA ILE A 296 14.26 -2.47 4.66
C ILE A 296 13.54 -2.97 5.90
N SER A 297 12.69 -4.00 5.74
CA SER A 297 11.85 -4.58 6.81
C SER A 297 11.93 -6.10 6.91
N GLU A 298 12.72 -6.76 6.04
CA GLU A 298 12.83 -8.22 6.02
C GLU A 298 14.28 -8.70 5.85
N VAL A 299 14.51 -10.00 6.05
CA VAL A 299 15.81 -10.67 5.86
C VAL A 299 15.63 -12.07 5.28
N PRO A 300 16.38 -12.43 4.21
CA PRO A 300 17.34 -11.59 3.49
C PRO A 300 16.66 -10.49 2.68
N ALA A 301 17.35 -9.36 2.54
CA ALA A 301 16.96 -8.30 1.64
C ALA A 301 18.12 -7.94 0.70
N SER A 302 17.81 -7.41 -0.46
CA SER A 302 18.81 -6.99 -1.43
C SER A 302 18.39 -5.75 -2.21
N MET A 303 19.37 -4.91 -2.54
CA MET A 303 19.22 -3.79 -3.47
C MET A 303 20.30 -3.88 -4.53
N VAL A 304 19.91 -4.01 -5.78
CA VAL A 304 20.81 -3.92 -6.94
C VAL A 304 20.90 -2.48 -7.38
N ILE A 305 22.12 -1.96 -7.52
CA ILE A 305 22.37 -0.52 -7.73
C ILE A 305 23.27 -0.37 -8.97
N ASP A 306 22.90 0.56 -9.86
CA ASP A 306 23.71 0.88 -11.02
C ASP A 306 24.91 1.77 -10.67
N SER A 307 25.80 2.03 -11.65
CA SER A 307 26.99 2.87 -11.48
C SER A 307 26.68 4.34 -11.13
N ARG A 308 25.43 4.78 -11.33
CA ARG A 308 24.97 6.12 -10.98
C ARG A 308 24.37 6.20 -9.57
N GLY A 309 24.35 5.06 -8.85
CA GLY A 309 23.77 4.96 -7.53
C GLY A 309 22.23 4.85 -7.53
N VAL A 310 21.63 4.45 -8.66
CA VAL A 310 20.17 4.23 -8.77
C VAL A 310 19.87 2.77 -8.47
N ILE A 311 18.88 2.51 -7.62
CA ILE A 311 18.38 1.18 -7.32
C ILE A 311 17.61 0.69 -8.55
N VAL A 312 18.06 -0.39 -9.17
CA VAL A 312 17.46 -0.96 -10.38
C VAL A 312 16.59 -2.18 -10.10
N ALA A 313 16.86 -2.88 -9.00
CA ALA A 313 16.04 -3.98 -8.50
C ALA A 313 16.22 -4.12 -6.97
N ARG A 314 15.27 -4.76 -6.30
CA ARG A 314 15.37 -5.05 -4.88
C ARG A 314 14.65 -6.34 -4.52
N ASP A 315 15.04 -6.90 -3.38
CA ASP A 315 14.40 -8.04 -2.71
C ASP A 315 14.22 -9.28 -3.62
N LEU A 316 15.20 -9.44 -4.54
CA LEU A 316 15.24 -10.55 -5.47
C LEU A 316 15.60 -11.86 -4.73
N ALA A 317 14.98 -12.95 -5.15
CA ALA A 317 15.41 -14.29 -4.73
C ALA A 317 16.90 -14.52 -5.10
N PRO A 318 17.64 -15.37 -4.38
CA PRO A 318 19.09 -15.53 -4.60
C PRO A 318 19.50 -15.83 -6.04
N GLN A 319 18.70 -16.60 -6.79
CA GLN A 319 18.96 -16.89 -8.20
C GLN A 319 18.69 -15.66 -9.09
N GLU A 320 17.60 -14.98 -8.88
CA GLU A 320 17.23 -13.77 -9.63
C GLU A 320 18.24 -12.63 -9.42
N LEU A 321 18.73 -12.48 -8.18
CA LEU A 321 19.80 -11.54 -7.85
C LEU A 321 21.08 -11.85 -8.65
N GLU A 322 21.47 -13.12 -8.70
CA GLU A 322 22.63 -13.56 -9.47
C GLU A 322 22.46 -13.24 -10.97
N ASP A 323 21.29 -13.53 -11.52
CA ASP A 323 21.00 -13.30 -12.94
C ASP A 323 20.98 -11.81 -13.31
N GLU A 324 20.38 -10.97 -12.45
CA GLU A 324 20.37 -9.52 -12.67
C GLU A 324 21.78 -8.91 -12.60
N LEU A 325 22.58 -9.32 -11.60
CA LEU A 325 23.97 -8.88 -11.51
C LEU A 325 24.80 -9.33 -12.72
N LYS A 326 24.65 -10.57 -13.19
CA LYS A 326 25.32 -11.06 -14.40
C LYS A 326 24.95 -10.27 -15.66
N LYS A 327 23.67 -9.91 -15.79
CA LYS A 327 23.18 -9.07 -16.89
C LYS A 327 23.86 -7.70 -16.90
N MET A 328 24.01 -7.07 -15.74
CA MET A 328 24.66 -5.76 -15.60
C MET A 328 26.18 -5.83 -15.80
N LEU A 329 26.81 -6.98 -15.51
CA LEU A 329 28.27 -7.17 -15.54
C LEU A 329 28.79 -7.61 -16.93
N LYS A 330 27.92 -8.07 -17.80
CA LYS A 330 28.24 -8.30 -19.21
C LYS A 330 28.57 -6.97 -19.90
#